data_b7d0fff83d0564fc1a53428624fc20ec
#
_entry.id   b7d0fff83d0564fc1a53428624fc20ec
#
_cell.length_a   1.000
_cell.length_b   1.000
_cell.length_c   1.000
_cell.angle_alpha   90.00
_cell.angle_beta   90.00
_cell.angle_gamma   90.00
#
_symmetry.space_group_name_H-M   'P 1'
#
loop_
_entity.id
_entity.type
_entity.pdbx_description
1 polymer ?
#
loop_
_entity_poly.entity_id
_entity_poly.type
_entity_poly.pdbx_seq_one_letter_code
_entity_poly.pdbx_strand_id
1 'polypeptide(L)'
;TEGKCFRYTINSEYKANRKYLNQPKYLDEVKERLKAYGFTSISGYEADDLVMSFKAQYSQFESIIVSPDKDILGICEKSFNPRKMEFNYHSEEEIVENFWKSMIVGDTADNIKGIPGKGPAFFKNLTFNADDEESIRTLIFDEYINHFAEYEAIKEFTKNYLSLKIVDT
;
A
#
# COMPACT_ATOMS: atom_id res chain seq x y z
N THR A 1 -8.55 3.90 -12.89
CA THR A 1 -7.68 3.06 -13.74
C THR A 1 -8.54 2.27 -14.71
N GLU A 2 -8.25 2.38 -16.00
CA GLU A 2 -8.82 1.52 -17.01
C GLU A 2 -8.09 0.17 -16.97
N GLY A 3 -8.83 -0.91 -16.70
CA GLY A 3 -8.27 -2.25 -16.58
C GLY A 3 -7.99 -2.66 -15.12
N LYS A 4 -7.63 -3.92 -14.97
CA LYS A 4 -7.26 -4.47 -13.65
C LYS A 4 -5.84 -4.04 -13.30
N CYS A 5 -5.63 -3.59 -12.06
CA CYS A 5 -4.30 -3.34 -11.53
C CYS A 5 -3.46 -4.64 -11.57
N PHE A 6 -2.14 -4.51 -11.73
CA PHE A 6 -1.20 -5.64 -11.77
C PHE A 6 -1.31 -6.53 -10.52
N ARG A 7 -1.71 -5.97 -9.37
CA ARG A 7 -1.90 -6.72 -8.11
C ARG A 7 -2.89 -7.87 -8.25
N TYR A 8 -3.88 -7.76 -9.14
CA TYR A 8 -4.82 -8.87 -9.42
C TYR A 8 -4.18 -10.06 -10.13
N THR A 9 -3.03 -9.88 -10.80
CA THR A 9 -2.29 -10.99 -11.42
C THR A 9 -1.43 -11.73 -10.40
N ILE A 10 -1.04 -11.05 -9.32
CA ILE A 10 -0.21 -11.58 -8.23
C ILE A 10 -1.09 -12.22 -7.16
N ASN A 11 -2.20 -11.56 -6.83
CA ASN A 11 -3.13 -11.98 -5.79
C ASN A 11 -4.57 -11.94 -6.34
N SER A 12 -5.11 -13.11 -6.69
CA SER A 12 -6.47 -13.24 -7.22
C SER A 12 -7.57 -12.78 -6.23
N GLU A 13 -7.25 -12.77 -4.94
CA GLU A 13 -8.14 -12.34 -3.86
C GLU A 13 -8.00 -10.84 -3.54
N TYR A 14 -7.09 -10.13 -4.21
CA TYR A 14 -6.90 -8.70 -4.02
C TYR A 14 -8.21 -7.93 -4.21
N LYS A 15 -8.61 -7.17 -3.19
CA LYS A 15 -9.89 -6.41 -3.16
C LYS A 15 -11.15 -7.24 -3.48
N ALA A 16 -11.11 -8.58 -3.27
CA ALA A 16 -12.26 -9.44 -3.57
C ALA A 16 -13.48 -9.12 -2.69
N ASN A 17 -13.25 -8.59 -1.49
CA ASN A 17 -14.29 -8.09 -0.59
C ASN A 17 -15.09 -6.90 -1.16
N ARG A 18 -14.58 -6.22 -2.21
CA ARG A 18 -15.26 -5.08 -2.86
C ARG A 18 -16.19 -5.48 -4.01
N LYS A 19 -16.23 -6.76 -4.40
CA LYS A 19 -17.08 -7.26 -5.53
C LYS A 19 -18.57 -6.95 -5.39
N TYR A 20 -19.04 -6.82 -4.16
CA TYR A 20 -20.47 -6.61 -3.85
C TYR A 20 -20.80 -5.13 -3.56
N LEU A 21 -19.84 -4.22 -3.68
CA LEU A 21 -20.10 -2.81 -3.53
C LEU A 21 -20.75 -2.27 -4.79
N ASN A 22 -21.93 -1.69 -4.65
CA ASN A 22 -22.58 -0.99 -5.75
C ASN A 22 -21.74 0.21 -6.18
N GLN A 23 -21.39 0.27 -7.44
CA GLN A 23 -20.73 1.45 -7.98
C GLN A 23 -21.69 2.64 -7.98
N PRO A 24 -21.22 3.85 -7.67
CA PRO A 24 -22.04 5.06 -7.78
C PRO A 24 -22.59 5.21 -9.20
N LYS A 25 -23.86 5.58 -9.31
CA LYS A 25 -24.62 5.64 -10.58
C LYS A 25 -23.91 6.47 -11.68
N TYR A 26 -23.22 7.52 -11.30
CA TYR A 26 -22.58 8.47 -12.24
C TYR A 26 -21.05 8.36 -12.27
N LEU A 27 -20.49 7.25 -11.79
CA LEU A 27 -19.04 7.11 -11.66
C LEU A 27 -18.31 7.28 -13.00
N ASP A 28 -18.80 6.67 -14.06
CA ASP A 28 -18.15 6.72 -15.37
C ASP A 28 -18.28 8.11 -16.01
N GLU A 29 -19.43 8.77 -15.85
CA GLU A 29 -19.61 10.15 -16.29
C GLU A 29 -18.65 11.11 -15.57
N VAL A 30 -18.48 10.93 -14.27
CA VAL A 30 -17.52 11.73 -13.48
C VAL A 30 -16.09 11.49 -13.94
N LYS A 31 -15.71 10.23 -14.20
CA LYS A 31 -14.36 9.91 -14.74
C LYS A 31 -14.10 10.60 -16.06
N GLU A 32 -15.06 10.55 -17.01
CA GLU A 32 -14.90 11.22 -18.31
C GLU A 32 -14.76 12.74 -18.17
N ARG A 33 -15.55 13.36 -17.28
CA ARG A 33 -15.40 14.79 -17.00
C ARG A 33 -14.04 15.12 -16.38
N LEU A 34 -13.56 14.30 -15.43
CA LEU A 34 -12.25 14.49 -14.83
C LEU A 34 -11.13 14.39 -15.86
N LYS A 35 -11.20 13.41 -16.78
CA LYS A 35 -10.25 13.29 -17.90
C LYS A 35 -10.22 14.56 -18.75
N ALA A 36 -11.39 15.16 -19.05
CA ALA A 36 -11.49 16.42 -19.79
C ALA A 36 -10.83 17.61 -19.06
N TYR A 37 -10.70 17.55 -17.75
CA TYR A 37 -9.94 18.51 -16.92
C TYR A 37 -8.46 18.17 -16.75
N GLY A 38 -7.94 17.18 -17.47
CA GLY A 38 -6.52 16.81 -17.43
C GLY A 38 -6.14 15.80 -16.34
N PHE A 39 -7.13 15.16 -15.70
CA PHE A 39 -6.83 14.06 -14.77
C PHE A 39 -6.30 12.84 -15.53
N THR A 40 -5.26 12.25 -15.01
CA THR A 40 -4.57 11.12 -15.65
C THR A 40 -4.97 9.79 -14.99
N SER A 41 -5.12 8.76 -15.82
CA SER A 41 -5.21 7.37 -15.38
C SER A 41 -4.33 6.51 -16.27
N ILE A 42 -3.60 5.57 -15.67
CA ILE A 42 -2.75 4.61 -16.39
C ILE A 42 -3.29 3.22 -16.12
N SER A 43 -3.46 2.44 -17.19
CA SER A 43 -3.92 1.05 -17.06
C SER A 43 -2.88 0.20 -16.35
N GLY A 44 -3.34 -0.68 -15.47
CA GLY A 44 -2.47 -1.60 -14.73
C GLY A 44 -1.97 -1.07 -13.39
N TYR A 45 -2.11 0.22 -13.11
CA TYR A 45 -1.66 0.86 -11.86
C TYR A 45 -2.83 1.45 -11.07
N GLU A 46 -2.68 1.54 -9.76
CA GLU A 46 -3.61 2.28 -8.91
C GLU A 46 -3.21 3.76 -8.83
N ALA A 47 -4.13 4.61 -8.36
CA ALA A 47 -3.85 6.04 -8.23
C ALA A 47 -2.68 6.31 -7.26
N ASP A 48 -2.55 5.48 -6.25
CA ASP A 48 -1.51 5.57 -5.23
C ASP A 48 -0.11 5.36 -5.82
N ASP A 49 0.03 4.36 -6.72
CA ASP A 49 1.28 4.10 -7.45
C ASP A 49 1.67 5.33 -8.29
N LEU A 50 0.69 5.93 -8.99
CA LEU A 50 0.95 7.10 -9.84
C LEU A 50 1.36 8.32 -9.01
N VAL A 51 0.68 8.57 -7.89
CA VAL A 51 0.98 9.70 -7.00
C VAL A 51 2.39 9.58 -6.44
N MET A 52 2.80 8.38 -5.99
CA MET A 52 4.14 8.16 -5.46
C MET A 52 5.22 8.20 -6.55
N SER A 53 4.93 7.68 -7.73
CA SER A 53 5.81 7.78 -8.90
C SER A 53 6.06 9.25 -9.28
N PHE A 54 5.00 10.08 -9.32
CA PHE A 54 5.15 11.51 -9.55
C PHE A 54 5.97 12.18 -8.44
N LYS A 55 5.73 11.85 -7.17
CA LYS A 55 6.54 12.38 -6.06
C LYS A 55 8.02 12.05 -6.24
N ALA A 56 8.34 10.80 -6.60
CA ALA A 56 9.71 10.36 -6.84
C ALA A 56 10.35 11.09 -8.03
N GLN A 57 9.62 11.25 -9.14
CA GLN A 57 10.11 11.95 -10.32
C GLN A 57 10.43 13.43 -10.07
N TYR A 58 9.70 14.06 -9.15
CA TYR A 58 9.87 15.47 -8.79
C TYR A 58 10.49 15.65 -7.40
N SER A 59 11.35 14.72 -6.97
CA SER A 59 12.00 14.71 -5.65
C SER A 59 12.84 15.95 -5.33
N GLN A 60 13.29 16.69 -6.36
CA GLN A 60 14.00 17.96 -6.20
C GLN A 60 13.10 19.10 -5.68
N PHE A 61 11.79 18.92 -5.65
CA PHE A 61 10.83 19.90 -5.13
C PHE A 61 10.24 19.42 -3.82
N GLU A 62 9.99 20.34 -2.89
CA GLU A 62 9.14 20.03 -1.74
C GLU A 62 7.72 19.79 -2.24
N SER A 63 7.22 18.56 -2.07
CA SER A 63 5.91 18.14 -2.50
C SER A 63 5.02 17.77 -1.31
N ILE A 64 3.73 18.13 -1.38
CA ILE A 64 2.73 17.75 -0.39
C ILE A 64 1.68 16.94 -1.11
N ILE A 65 1.46 15.71 -0.65
CA ILE A 65 0.39 14.88 -1.19
C ILE A 65 -0.93 15.23 -0.51
N VAL A 66 -1.94 15.53 -1.31
CA VAL A 66 -3.30 15.83 -0.83
C VAL A 66 -4.17 14.62 -1.09
N SER A 67 -4.53 13.91 -0.02
CA SER A 67 -5.40 12.72 -0.09
C SER A 67 -6.21 12.55 1.18
N PRO A 68 -7.45 12.05 1.10
CA PRO A 68 -8.19 11.57 2.26
C PRO A 68 -7.86 10.11 2.60
N ASP A 69 -7.06 9.43 1.77
CA ASP A 69 -6.77 8.01 1.90
C ASP A 69 -5.65 7.79 2.92
N LYS A 70 -5.94 6.99 3.95
CA LYS A 70 -5.00 6.68 5.03
C LYS A 70 -3.75 5.96 4.53
N ASP A 71 -3.89 5.15 3.47
CA ASP A 71 -2.80 4.32 2.96
C ASP A 71 -1.75 5.20 2.26
N ILE A 72 -2.18 6.21 1.51
CA ILE A 72 -1.28 7.25 0.97
C ILE A 72 -0.70 8.12 2.10
N LEU A 73 -1.55 8.52 3.07
CA LEU A 73 -1.10 9.38 4.17
C LEU A 73 0.00 8.72 5.01
N GLY A 74 -0.04 7.39 5.17
CA GLY A 74 0.91 6.63 5.99
C GLY A 74 2.27 6.35 5.34
N ILE A 75 2.43 6.66 4.04
CA ILE A 75 3.66 6.41 3.27
C ILE A 75 4.35 7.70 2.78
N CYS A 76 3.87 8.84 3.23
CA CYS A 76 4.39 10.14 2.84
C CYS A 76 4.92 10.88 4.07
N GLU A 77 6.13 11.43 3.95
CA GLU A 77 6.73 12.28 4.98
C GLU A 77 5.84 13.48 5.32
N LYS A 78 5.20 14.06 4.30
CA LYS A 78 4.31 15.22 4.46
C LYS A 78 3.09 15.08 3.55
N SER A 79 1.92 15.12 4.15
CA SER A 79 0.65 15.01 3.44
C SER A 79 -0.43 15.89 4.06
N PHE A 80 -1.48 16.18 3.31
CA PHE A 80 -2.64 16.94 3.78
C PHE A 80 -3.92 16.13 3.57
N ASN A 81 -4.67 15.94 4.64
CA ASN A 81 -5.98 15.31 4.59
C ASN A 81 -7.08 16.37 4.41
N PRO A 82 -7.69 16.51 3.23
CA PRO A 82 -8.68 17.56 2.98
C PRO A 82 -10.03 17.31 3.67
N ARG A 83 -10.33 16.09 4.12
CA ARG A 83 -11.56 15.81 4.88
C ARG A 83 -11.45 16.25 6.33
N LYS A 84 -10.26 16.10 6.92
CA LYS A 84 -9.98 16.51 8.31
C LYS A 84 -9.39 17.90 8.42
N MET A 85 -8.98 18.51 7.29
CA MET A 85 -8.28 19.79 7.22
C MET A 85 -6.99 19.80 8.05
N GLU A 86 -6.22 18.71 8.03
CA GLU A 86 -5.01 18.56 8.83
C GLU A 86 -3.82 18.09 7.97
N PHE A 87 -2.63 18.55 8.38
CA PHE A 87 -1.37 18.00 7.87
C PHE A 87 -0.98 16.77 8.68
N ASN A 88 -0.39 15.78 7.99
CA ASN A 88 0.24 14.63 8.61
C ASN A 88 1.72 14.65 8.27
N TYR A 89 2.53 14.24 9.23
CA TYR A 89 3.97 14.15 9.11
C TYR A 89 4.40 12.78 9.63
N HIS A 90 5.23 12.09 8.84
CA HIS A 90 5.81 10.81 9.23
C HIS A 90 7.30 10.85 9.00
N SER A 91 8.07 10.27 9.92
CA SER A 91 9.49 10.03 9.69
C SER A 91 9.69 8.86 8.71
N GLU A 92 10.88 8.76 8.14
CA GLU A 92 11.23 7.63 7.26
C GLU A 92 11.09 6.29 8.02
N GLU A 93 11.48 6.25 9.29
CA GLU A 93 11.35 5.07 10.15
C GLU A 93 9.88 4.67 10.33
N GLU A 94 8.98 5.63 10.57
CA GLU A 94 7.54 5.37 10.71
C GLU A 94 6.95 4.81 9.40
N ILE A 95 7.39 5.30 8.25
CA ILE A 95 6.95 4.81 6.93
C ILE A 95 7.41 3.37 6.74
N VAL A 96 8.67 3.08 7.02
CA VAL A 96 9.24 1.72 6.96
C VAL A 96 8.50 0.78 7.92
N GLU A 97 8.31 1.19 9.17
CA GLU A 97 7.57 0.41 10.17
C GLU A 97 6.13 0.10 9.73
N ASN A 98 5.42 1.07 9.17
CA ASN A 98 4.05 0.89 8.71
C ASN A 98 3.96 -0.15 7.58
N PHE A 99 4.90 -0.13 6.64
CA PHE A 99 4.96 -1.12 5.58
C PHE A 99 5.20 -2.54 6.13
N TRP A 100 6.24 -2.73 6.94
CA TRP A 100 6.59 -4.05 7.48
C TRP A 100 5.57 -4.58 8.49
N LYS A 101 4.90 -3.69 9.22
CA LYS A 101 3.74 -4.05 10.02
C LYS A 101 2.62 -4.62 9.17
N SER A 102 2.34 -4.01 8.00
CA SER A 102 1.32 -4.50 7.08
C SER A 102 1.67 -5.87 6.50
N MET A 103 2.94 -6.19 6.33
CA MET A 103 3.39 -7.53 5.94
C MET A 103 3.01 -8.60 6.98
N ILE A 104 3.10 -8.29 8.28
CA ILE A 104 2.72 -9.21 9.37
C ILE A 104 1.20 -9.28 9.56
N VAL A 105 0.55 -8.10 9.62
CA VAL A 105 -0.86 -7.98 10.01
C VAL A 105 -1.80 -8.19 8.83
N GLY A 106 -1.34 -7.89 7.62
CA GLY A 106 -2.16 -7.78 6.43
C GLY A 106 -2.91 -6.46 6.31
N ASP A 107 -3.69 -6.34 5.24
CA ASP A 107 -4.62 -5.24 5.01
C ASP A 107 -6.03 -5.78 4.68
N THR A 108 -6.96 -5.57 5.60
CA THR A 108 -8.34 -6.02 5.43
C THR A 108 -9.10 -5.19 4.38
N ALA A 109 -8.71 -3.94 4.14
CA ALA A 109 -9.34 -3.08 3.13
C ALA A 109 -9.08 -3.63 1.72
N ASP A 110 -7.88 -4.15 1.50
CA ASP A 110 -7.44 -4.73 0.23
C ASP A 110 -7.51 -6.26 0.19
N ASN A 111 -8.09 -6.86 1.25
CA ASN A 111 -8.20 -8.31 1.39
C ASN A 111 -6.84 -9.03 1.32
N ILE A 112 -5.81 -8.41 1.88
CA ILE A 112 -4.48 -9.01 2.01
C ILE A 112 -4.37 -9.62 3.40
N LYS A 113 -4.09 -10.92 3.43
CA LYS A 113 -3.93 -11.65 4.69
C LYS A 113 -2.46 -11.60 5.11
N GLY A 114 -2.22 -11.12 6.31
CA GLY A 114 -0.90 -11.24 6.94
C GLY A 114 -0.61 -12.67 7.42
N ILE A 115 0.30 -12.81 8.37
CA ILE A 115 0.59 -14.10 8.99
C ILE A 115 -0.53 -14.46 9.97
N PRO A 116 -1.23 -15.59 9.80
CA PRO A 116 -2.31 -15.98 10.69
C PRO A 116 -1.89 -15.99 12.17
N GLY A 117 -2.72 -15.39 13.01
CA GLY A 117 -2.47 -15.30 14.46
C GLY A 117 -1.48 -14.21 14.88
N LYS A 118 -0.83 -13.51 13.95
CA LYS A 118 0.11 -12.44 14.26
C LYS A 118 -0.53 -11.07 13.96
N GLY A 119 -0.91 -10.37 15.00
CA GLY A 119 -1.54 -9.06 14.92
C GLY A 119 -0.58 -7.90 15.27
N PRO A 120 -1.13 -6.67 15.42
CA PRO A 120 -0.32 -5.48 15.75
C PRO A 120 0.49 -5.62 17.05
N ALA A 121 -0.02 -6.35 18.04
CA ALA A 121 0.68 -6.60 19.29
C ALA A 121 1.92 -7.50 19.10
N PHE A 122 1.86 -8.45 18.16
CA PHE A 122 3.01 -9.26 17.80
C PHE A 122 4.10 -8.38 17.17
N PHE A 123 3.74 -7.56 16.18
CA PHE A 123 4.69 -6.66 15.51
C PHE A 123 5.41 -5.72 16.49
N LYS A 124 4.68 -5.15 17.46
CA LYS A 124 5.27 -4.27 18.50
C LYS A 124 6.34 -4.92 19.36
N ASN A 125 6.33 -6.25 19.47
CA ASN A 125 7.32 -6.99 20.25
C ASN A 125 8.54 -7.40 19.42
N LEU A 126 8.53 -7.17 18.10
CA LEU A 126 9.71 -7.37 17.26
C LEU A 126 10.69 -6.21 17.51
N THR A 127 11.96 -6.58 17.68
CA THR A 127 13.03 -5.59 17.81
C THR A 127 13.82 -5.55 16.51
N PHE A 128 13.81 -4.40 15.85
CA PHE A 128 14.56 -4.17 14.63
C PHE A 128 15.08 -2.71 14.59
N ASN A 129 16.05 -2.46 13.73
CA ASN A 129 16.50 -1.12 13.40
C ASN A 129 15.84 -0.69 12.09
N ALA A 130 15.04 0.38 12.11
CA ALA A 130 14.32 0.87 10.93
C ALA A 130 15.25 1.39 9.82
N ASP A 131 16.48 1.77 10.16
CA ASP A 131 17.50 2.19 9.18
C ASP A 131 18.11 1.02 8.38
N ASP A 132 17.88 -0.22 8.83
CA ASP A 132 18.38 -1.44 8.17
C ASP A 132 17.22 -2.26 7.59
N GLU A 133 16.74 -1.83 6.44
CA GLU A 133 15.61 -2.47 5.74
C GLU A 133 15.91 -3.94 5.39
N GLU A 134 17.15 -4.31 5.14
CA GLU A 134 17.53 -5.69 4.83
C GLU A 134 17.37 -6.61 6.06
N SER A 135 17.81 -6.14 7.22
CA SER A 135 17.60 -6.85 8.49
C SER A 135 16.12 -6.99 8.83
N ILE A 136 15.31 -5.93 8.62
CA ILE A 136 13.86 -6.03 8.83
C ILE A 136 13.24 -7.05 7.87
N ARG A 137 13.59 -6.98 6.58
CA ARG A 137 13.09 -7.92 5.58
C ARG A 137 13.40 -9.36 5.95
N THR A 138 14.63 -9.63 6.38
CA THR A 138 15.06 -10.94 6.84
C THR A 138 14.24 -11.40 8.04
N LEU A 139 14.13 -10.56 9.07
CA LEU A 139 13.36 -10.85 10.28
C LEU A 139 11.89 -11.18 9.95
N ILE A 140 11.26 -10.37 9.09
CA ILE A 140 9.87 -10.59 8.71
C ILE A 140 9.73 -11.85 7.86
N PHE A 141 10.69 -12.13 6.96
CA PHE A 141 10.69 -13.36 6.17
C PHE A 141 10.85 -14.61 7.04
N ASP A 142 11.70 -14.57 8.06
CA ASP A 142 11.85 -15.66 9.04
C ASP A 142 10.51 -15.93 9.75
N GLU A 143 9.71 -14.90 10.04
CA GLU A 143 8.38 -15.06 10.61
C GLU A 143 7.39 -15.77 9.67
N TYR A 144 7.55 -15.58 8.35
CA TYR A 144 6.81 -16.36 7.36
C TYR A 144 7.29 -17.81 7.32
N ILE A 145 8.61 -18.07 7.32
CA ILE A 145 9.18 -19.43 7.38
C ILE A 145 8.73 -20.17 8.64
N ASN A 146 8.69 -19.48 9.80
CA ASN A 146 8.24 -20.07 11.07
C ASN A 146 6.75 -20.45 11.06
N HIS A 147 5.95 -19.84 10.20
CA HIS A 147 4.51 -20.09 10.15
C HIS A 147 4.09 -21.01 8.98
N PHE A 148 4.71 -20.87 7.82
CA PHE A 148 4.41 -21.64 6.61
C PHE A 148 5.56 -22.62 6.30
N ALA A 149 5.28 -23.67 5.54
CA ALA A 149 6.37 -24.45 4.94
C ALA A 149 7.18 -23.56 3.98
N GLU A 150 8.48 -23.83 3.84
CA GLU A 150 9.44 -22.95 3.13
C GLU A 150 8.94 -22.46 1.77
N TYR A 151 8.47 -23.37 0.92
CA TYR A 151 7.93 -23.00 -0.41
C TYR A 151 6.71 -22.08 -0.31
N GLU A 152 5.79 -22.36 0.60
CA GLU A 152 4.59 -21.54 0.79
C GLU A 152 4.93 -20.20 1.47
N ALA A 153 5.94 -20.17 2.34
CA ALA A 153 6.44 -18.93 2.94
C ALA A 153 6.97 -17.96 1.87
N ILE A 154 7.80 -18.44 0.94
CA ILE A 154 8.31 -17.63 -0.18
C ILE A 154 7.15 -17.07 -1.00
N LYS A 155 6.17 -17.90 -1.33
CA LYS A 155 5.01 -17.53 -2.13
C LYS A 155 4.14 -16.49 -1.42
N GLU A 156 3.77 -16.72 -0.16
CA GLU A 156 2.92 -15.82 0.60
C GLU A 156 3.63 -14.48 0.91
N PHE A 157 4.92 -14.53 1.27
CA PHE A 157 5.72 -13.33 1.46
C PHE A 157 5.78 -12.48 0.18
N THR A 158 6.15 -13.10 -0.94
CA THR A 158 6.26 -12.40 -2.23
C THR A 158 4.92 -11.82 -2.67
N LYS A 159 3.83 -12.59 -2.53
CA LYS A 159 2.47 -12.15 -2.83
C LYS A 159 2.10 -10.92 -2.00
N ASN A 160 2.29 -10.96 -0.69
CA ASN A 160 1.96 -9.87 0.21
C ASN A 160 2.84 -8.65 -0.04
N TYR A 161 4.15 -8.85 -0.22
CA TYR A 161 5.09 -7.78 -0.52
C TYR A 161 4.68 -7.00 -1.78
N LEU A 162 4.44 -7.69 -2.88
CA LEU A 162 4.05 -7.07 -4.14
C LEU A 162 2.61 -6.49 -4.13
N SER A 163 1.73 -7.00 -3.26
CA SER A 163 0.38 -6.47 -3.11
C SER A 163 0.33 -5.21 -2.26
N LEU A 164 1.22 -5.08 -1.26
CA LEU A 164 1.27 -3.96 -0.32
C LEU A 164 2.20 -2.84 -0.80
N LYS A 165 3.28 -3.19 -1.52
CA LYS A 165 4.23 -2.19 -1.97
C LYS A 165 3.60 -1.26 -3.02
N ILE A 166 3.61 0.03 -2.72
CA ILE A 166 3.28 1.05 -3.71
C ILE A 166 4.52 1.25 -4.56
N VAL A 167 4.34 1.16 -5.87
CA VAL A 167 5.45 1.16 -6.83
C VAL A 167 5.81 2.62 -7.14
N ASP A 168 7.05 2.96 -6.87
CA ASP A 168 7.72 4.15 -7.39
C ASP A 168 8.44 3.75 -8.69
N THR A 169 7.83 4.04 -9.83
CA THR A 169 8.38 3.72 -11.17
C THR A 169 9.13 4.89 -11.76
#